data_f7d7e438a99bb57af8be881c4220287b
#
_entry.id   f7d7e438a99bb57af8be881c4220287b
#
_cell.length_a   1.000
_cell.length_b   1.000
_cell.length_c   1.000
_cell.angle_alpha   90.00
_cell.angle_beta   90.00
_cell.angle_gamma   90.00
#
_symmetry.space_group_name_H-M   'P 1'
#
loop_
_entity.id
_entity.type
_entity.pdbx_description
1 polymer ?
#
loop_
_entity_poly.entity_id
_entity_poly.type
_entity_poly.pdbx_seq_one_letter_code
_entity_poly.pdbx_strand_id
1 'polypeptide(L)'
;AHPMKAVLTKPVYGLFQTMAPHAPFALRVVLNNLWCFGGLLCLLAEKLGGEVNAMMRTTFAFTMAQGSKQINVMPNQAVAGVNVRLVNVDTPESVKTYMEKVIGDPHVSVCVTHAQSATPYASTDNAHWHKLSAAIAHTWKGCLVSPYLMIACSDSRHYTGFCDDVYKFS
;
A
#
# COMPACT_ATOMS: atom_id res chain seq x y z
N ALA A 1 1.76 -17.28 7.54
CA ALA A 1 2.12 -15.90 7.33
C ALA A 1 1.40 -15.02 8.36
N HIS A 2 2.07 -13.96 8.81
CA HIS A 2 1.51 -12.98 9.74
C HIS A 2 1.44 -11.64 9.00
N PRO A 3 0.35 -11.31 8.29
CA PRO A 3 0.22 -10.04 7.60
C PRO A 3 -0.06 -8.90 8.58
N MET A 4 0.40 -7.71 8.29
CA MET A 4 -0.03 -6.51 9.01
C MET A 4 -1.51 -6.23 8.78
N LYS A 5 -2.12 -5.45 9.67
CA LYS A 5 -3.55 -5.12 9.60
C LYS A 5 -3.87 -4.37 8.31
N ALA A 6 -4.90 -4.80 7.59
CA ALA A 6 -5.41 -4.05 6.45
C ALA A 6 -6.22 -2.84 6.91
N VAL A 7 -6.12 -1.75 6.17
CA VAL A 7 -6.80 -0.48 6.44
C VAL A 7 -7.41 0.07 5.15
N LEU A 8 -8.65 0.53 5.23
CA LEU A 8 -9.33 1.19 4.13
C LEU A 8 -8.97 2.69 4.15
N THR A 9 -7.94 3.06 3.38
CA THR A 9 -7.47 4.44 3.30
C THR A 9 -8.40 5.30 2.43
N LYS A 10 -8.34 6.65 2.56
CA LYS A 10 -9.18 7.55 1.76
C LYS A 10 -9.11 7.30 0.25
N PRO A 11 -7.93 7.15 -0.39
CA PRO A 11 -7.86 6.86 -1.82
C PRO A 11 -8.50 5.53 -2.20
N VAL A 12 -8.30 4.48 -1.39
CA VAL A 12 -8.89 3.16 -1.64
C VAL A 12 -10.40 3.17 -1.45
N TYR A 13 -10.87 3.92 -0.46
CA TYR A 13 -12.32 4.16 -0.27
C TYR A 13 -12.92 4.85 -1.49
N GLY A 14 -12.30 5.94 -1.98
CA GLY A 14 -12.73 6.65 -3.18
C GLY A 14 -12.71 5.77 -4.44
N LEU A 15 -11.67 4.94 -4.61
CA LEU A 15 -11.59 3.95 -5.69
C LEU A 15 -12.81 3.03 -5.69
N PHE A 16 -13.12 2.43 -4.56
CA PHE A 16 -14.26 1.51 -4.45
C PHE A 16 -15.60 2.20 -4.68
N GLN A 17 -15.77 3.42 -4.18
CA GLN A 17 -16.98 4.20 -4.44
C GLN A 17 -17.15 4.54 -5.92
N THR A 18 -16.06 4.91 -6.60
CA THR A 18 -16.09 5.22 -8.04
C THR A 18 -16.39 3.96 -8.87
N MET A 19 -15.91 2.80 -8.46
CA MET A 19 -16.17 1.52 -9.13
C MET A 19 -17.58 0.96 -8.85
N ALA A 20 -18.18 1.31 -7.72
CA ALA A 20 -19.45 0.73 -7.27
C ALA A 20 -20.58 0.78 -8.31
N PRO A 21 -20.86 1.90 -9.02
CA PRO A 21 -21.92 1.94 -10.04
C PRO A 21 -21.74 0.96 -11.19
N HIS A 22 -20.48 0.61 -11.49
CA HIS A 22 -20.09 -0.27 -12.60
C HIS A 22 -19.98 -1.75 -12.19
N ALA A 23 -20.12 -2.05 -10.91
CA ALA A 23 -20.01 -3.39 -10.36
C ALA A 23 -21.33 -4.19 -10.49
N PRO A 24 -21.28 -5.53 -10.52
CA PRO A 24 -22.46 -6.40 -10.39
C PRO A 24 -23.22 -6.08 -9.10
N PHE A 25 -24.54 -6.35 -9.09
CA PHE A 25 -25.46 -5.93 -8.01
C PHE A 25 -24.93 -6.28 -6.59
N ALA A 26 -24.52 -7.52 -6.37
CA ALA A 26 -24.05 -7.95 -5.04
C ALA A 26 -22.79 -7.16 -4.59
N LEU A 27 -21.83 -6.95 -5.49
CA LEU A 27 -20.62 -6.19 -5.21
C LEU A 27 -20.93 -4.70 -5.05
N ARG A 28 -21.87 -4.15 -5.81
CA ARG A 28 -22.36 -2.77 -5.69
C ARG A 28 -22.93 -2.50 -4.31
N VAL A 29 -23.71 -3.43 -3.74
CA VAL A 29 -24.24 -3.31 -2.39
C VAL A 29 -23.09 -3.20 -1.37
N VAL A 30 -22.07 -4.04 -1.50
CA VAL A 30 -20.90 -4.02 -0.61
C VAL A 30 -20.11 -2.72 -0.75
N LEU A 31 -19.81 -2.29 -1.98
CA LEU A 31 -18.98 -1.11 -2.24
C LEU A 31 -19.69 0.21 -1.89
N ASN A 32 -21.02 0.28 -1.99
CA ASN A 32 -21.78 1.46 -1.55
C ASN A 32 -21.95 1.53 -0.01
N ASN A 33 -21.74 0.42 0.69
CA ASN A 33 -21.88 0.34 2.14
C ASN A 33 -20.57 0.01 2.84
N LEU A 34 -19.48 0.63 2.41
CA LEU A 34 -18.13 0.41 2.97
C LEU A 34 -18.03 0.71 4.46
N TRP A 35 -18.90 1.58 4.99
CA TRP A 35 -19.02 1.83 6.42
C TRP A 35 -19.37 0.56 7.21
N CYS A 36 -20.15 -0.34 6.63
CA CYS A 36 -20.54 -1.63 7.21
C CYS A 36 -19.60 -2.75 6.79
N PHE A 37 -19.29 -2.85 5.49
CA PHE A 37 -18.54 -3.97 4.91
C PHE A 37 -17.02 -3.72 4.82
N GLY A 38 -16.53 -2.52 5.12
CA GLY A 38 -15.11 -2.20 5.03
C GLY A 38 -14.23 -3.11 5.89
N GLY A 39 -14.67 -3.47 7.09
CA GLY A 39 -13.98 -4.44 7.94
C GLY A 39 -13.87 -5.84 7.31
N LEU A 40 -14.95 -6.30 6.69
CA LEU A 40 -14.98 -7.57 5.97
C LEU A 40 -14.05 -7.55 4.75
N LEU A 41 -14.04 -6.44 3.99
CA LEU A 41 -13.12 -6.27 2.86
C LEU A 41 -11.65 -6.30 3.33
N CYS A 42 -11.33 -5.66 4.45
CA CYS A 42 -9.99 -5.73 5.05
C CYS A 42 -9.58 -7.16 5.44
N LEU A 43 -10.50 -7.96 5.96
CA LEU A 43 -10.26 -9.38 6.28
C LEU A 43 -10.07 -10.22 5.01
N LEU A 44 -10.80 -9.91 3.95
CA LEU A 44 -10.74 -10.62 2.68
C LEU A 44 -9.67 -10.09 1.72
N ALA A 45 -8.95 -9.01 2.07
CA ALA A 45 -7.98 -8.35 1.20
C ALA A 45 -6.93 -9.29 0.61
N GLU A 46 -6.47 -10.29 1.37
CA GLU A 46 -5.54 -11.31 0.86
C GLU A 46 -6.13 -12.18 -0.27
N LYS A 47 -7.45 -12.39 -0.24
CA LYS A 47 -8.17 -13.21 -1.23
C LYS A 47 -8.60 -12.40 -2.46
N LEU A 48 -8.65 -11.07 -2.33
CA LEU A 48 -9.06 -10.17 -3.41
C LEU A 48 -7.97 -9.93 -4.47
N GLY A 49 -6.75 -10.39 -4.21
CA GLY A 49 -5.63 -10.27 -5.12
C GLY A 49 -4.48 -9.44 -4.56
N GLY A 50 -3.29 -9.63 -5.13
CA GLY A 50 -2.06 -9.02 -4.63
C GLY A 50 -2.06 -7.50 -4.64
N GLU A 51 -2.62 -6.88 -5.67
CA GLU A 51 -2.69 -5.42 -5.81
C GLU A 51 -3.63 -4.80 -4.79
N VAL A 52 -4.85 -5.33 -4.65
CA VAL A 52 -5.82 -4.85 -3.65
C VAL A 52 -5.24 -5.00 -2.23
N ASN A 53 -4.61 -6.14 -1.97
CA ASN A 53 -3.94 -6.38 -0.69
C ASN A 53 -2.82 -5.35 -0.42
N ALA A 54 -1.99 -5.05 -1.43
CA ALA A 54 -0.89 -4.09 -1.33
C ALA A 54 -1.36 -2.62 -1.17
N MET A 55 -2.56 -2.28 -1.65
CA MET A 55 -3.18 -0.96 -1.42
C MET A 55 -3.74 -0.82 -0.01
N MET A 56 -4.05 -1.92 0.67
CA MET A 56 -4.76 -1.90 1.96
C MET A 56 -3.86 -2.19 3.15
N ARG A 57 -2.67 -2.77 2.97
CA ARG A 57 -1.74 -3.07 4.07
C ARG A 57 -0.29 -2.99 3.67
N THR A 58 0.57 -2.81 4.66
CA THR A 58 2.01 -2.94 4.50
C THR A 58 2.38 -4.37 4.13
N THR A 59 3.20 -4.51 3.09
CA THR A 59 3.61 -5.81 2.54
C THR A 59 5.10 -6.03 2.69
N PHE A 60 5.49 -7.31 2.82
CA PHE A 60 6.86 -7.76 3.01
C PHE A 60 7.28 -8.67 1.86
N ALA A 61 8.44 -8.40 1.28
CA ALA A 61 9.08 -9.26 0.29
C ALA A 61 10.48 -9.64 0.76
N PHE A 62 10.70 -10.92 1.03
CA PHE A 62 12.02 -11.46 1.34
C PHE A 62 12.78 -11.60 0.02
N THR A 63 13.75 -10.72 -0.20
CA THR A 63 14.46 -10.61 -1.49
C THR A 63 15.91 -11.07 -1.43
N MET A 64 16.48 -11.19 -0.23
CA MET A 64 17.87 -11.60 -0.04
C MET A 64 17.99 -12.57 1.13
N ALA A 65 18.91 -13.53 0.99
CA ALA A 65 19.33 -14.40 2.06
C ALA A 65 20.84 -14.63 1.92
N GLN A 66 21.58 -14.45 3.01
CA GLN A 66 23.01 -14.66 3.06
C GLN A 66 23.38 -15.53 4.27
N GLY A 67 24.27 -16.46 4.07
CA GLY A 67 24.83 -17.32 5.10
C GLY A 67 26.32 -17.56 4.85
N SER A 68 26.77 -18.82 4.83
CA SER A 68 28.14 -19.16 4.52
C SER A 68 28.51 -18.83 3.06
N LYS A 69 29.75 -18.41 2.85
CA LYS A 69 30.35 -18.24 1.49
C LYS A 69 30.93 -19.56 0.95
N GLN A 70 31.00 -20.60 1.78
CA GLN A 70 31.58 -21.88 1.40
C GLN A 70 30.62 -23.02 1.75
N ILE A 71 30.56 -24.01 0.88
CA ILE A 71 29.60 -25.11 0.98
C ILE A 71 29.84 -26.05 2.19
N ASN A 72 31.04 -26.11 2.68
CA ASN A 72 31.47 -26.98 3.77
C ASN A 72 31.66 -26.26 5.11
N VAL A 73 31.24 -25.00 5.20
CA VAL A 73 31.35 -24.18 6.42
C VAL A 73 29.98 -23.73 6.88
N MET A 74 29.63 -24.08 8.10
CA MET A 74 28.40 -23.57 8.73
C MET A 74 28.58 -22.07 9.11
N PRO A 75 27.67 -21.19 8.72
CA PRO A 75 27.74 -19.79 9.11
C PRO A 75 27.43 -19.63 10.60
N ASN A 76 28.17 -18.77 11.25
CA ASN A 76 27.85 -18.29 12.62
C ASN A 76 26.78 -17.20 12.63
N GLN A 77 26.49 -16.61 11.47
CA GLN A 77 25.47 -15.60 11.29
C GLN A 77 24.79 -15.77 9.92
N ALA A 78 23.47 -15.59 9.88
CA ALA A 78 22.70 -15.50 8.65
C ALA A 78 21.93 -14.18 8.60
N VAL A 79 21.79 -13.61 7.39
CA VAL A 79 21.10 -12.36 7.17
C VAL A 79 20.03 -12.56 6.10
N ALA A 80 18.80 -12.09 6.39
CA ALA A 80 17.72 -12.01 5.43
C ALA A 80 17.40 -10.54 5.12
N GLY A 81 17.40 -10.18 3.84
CA GLY A 81 16.98 -8.86 3.39
C GLY A 81 15.49 -8.85 3.06
N VAL A 82 14.77 -7.88 3.61
CA VAL A 82 13.33 -7.73 3.44
C VAL A 82 13.04 -6.36 2.84
N ASN A 83 12.40 -6.33 1.68
CA ASN A 83 11.83 -5.10 1.13
C ASN A 83 10.42 -4.91 1.68
N VAL A 84 10.16 -3.75 2.26
CA VAL A 84 8.87 -3.41 2.87
C VAL A 84 8.24 -2.27 2.10
N ARG A 85 6.96 -2.42 1.75
CA ARG A 85 6.16 -1.35 1.16
C ARG A 85 5.11 -0.91 2.16
N LEU A 86 5.26 0.33 2.63
CA LEU A 86 4.42 0.92 3.66
C LEU A 86 3.10 1.43 3.07
N VAL A 87 2.01 1.11 3.77
CA VAL A 87 0.78 1.92 3.66
C VAL A 87 0.90 3.13 4.59
N ASN A 88 0.23 4.25 4.28
CA ASN A 88 0.44 5.55 4.96
C ASN A 88 0.15 5.57 6.47
N VAL A 89 -0.51 4.56 7.00
CA VAL A 89 -0.80 4.46 8.44
C VAL A 89 0.35 3.83 9.24
N ASP A 90 1.30 3.23 8.54
CA ASP A 90 2.45 2.56 9.15
C ASP A 90 3.72 3.40 8.99
N THR A 91 4.63 3.28 9.96
CA THR A 91 5.95 3.88 9.93
C THR A 91 7.04 2.83 9.93
N PRO A 92 8.28 3.15 9.53
CA PRO A 92 9.40 2.22 9.63
C PRO A 92 9.56 1.62 11.04
N GLU A 93 9.33 2.43 12.07
CA GLU A 93 9.43 2.04 13.49
C GLU A 93 8.32 1.06 13.87
N SER A 94 7.08 1.32 13.44
CA SER A 94 5.95 0.42 13.72
C SER A 94 6.14 -0.93 13.05
N VAL A 95 6.69 -0.94 11.83
CA VAL A 95 7.02 -2.17 11.10
C VAL A 95 8.13 -2.94 11.76
N LYS A 96 9.21 -2.27 12.19
CA LYS A 96 10.30 -2.89 12.93
C LYS A 96 9.76 -3.59 14.19
N THR A 97 9.01 -2.87 15.01
CA THR A 97 8.39 -3.39 16.23
C THR A 97 7.47 -4.59 15.94
N TYR A 98 6.70 -4.51 14.86
CA TYR A 98 5.84 -5.61 14.42
C TYR A 98 6.66 -6.84 14.03
N MET A 99 7.74 -6.67 13.25
CA MET A 99 8.62 -7.77 12.84
C MET A 99 9.27 -8.45 14.06
N GLU A 100 9.83 -7.67 14.98
CA GLU A 100 10.45 -8.16 16.21
C GLU A 100 9.44 -8.98 17.04
N LYS A 101 8.21 -8.47 17.18
CA LYS A 101 7.13 -9.17 17.88
C LYS A 101 6.73 -10.48 17.22
N VAL A 102 6.65 -10.52 15.88
CA VAL A 102 6.25 -11.71 15.13
C VAL A 102 7.36 -12.77 15.13
N ILE A 103 8.62 -12.33 15.04
CA ILE A 103 9.77 -13.21 15.10
C ILE A 103 9.87 -13.85 16.50
N GLY A 104 9.74 -13.05 17.55
CA GLY A 104 9.70 -13.51 18.95
C GLY A 104 10.96 -14.23 19.43
N ASP A 105 12.09 -14.09 18.71
CA ASP A 105 13.37 -14.73 19.03
C ASP A 105 14.39 -13.65 19.43
N PRO A 106 14.93 -13.68 20.66
CA PRO A 106 15.92 -12.71 21.13
C PRO A 106 17.27 -12.80 20.41
N HIS A 107 17.55 -13.88 19.69
CA HIS A 107 18.77 -14.04 18.90
C HIS A 107 18.66 -13.40 17.51
N VAL A 108 17.46 -12.97 17.11
CA VAL A 108 17.22 -12.30 15.82
C VAL A 108 17.08 -10.80 16.02
N SER A 109 18.00 -10.02 15.46
CA SER A 109 17.93 -8.56 15.46
C SER A 109 17.34 -8.03 14.15
N VAL A 110 16.40 -7.08 14.24
CA VAL A 110 15.82 -6.39 13.08
C VAL A 110 16.46 -5.00 12.95
N CYS A 111 17.18 -4.79 11.84
CA CYS A 111 17.82 -3.53 11.55
C CYS A 111 17.17 -2.87 10.33
N VAL A 112 16.85 -1.58 10.44
CA VAL A 112 16.38 -0.78 9.31
C VAL A 112 17.59 -0.14 8.64
N THR A 113 17.93 -0.60 7.43
CA THR A 113 19.09 -0.11 6.67
C THR A 113 18.76 1.12 5.84
N HIS A 114 17.55 1.20 5.32
CA HIS A 114 17.05 2.32 4.54
C HIS A 114 15.55 2.47 4.78
N ALA A 115 15.09 3.67 5.09
CA ALA A 115 13.68 3.93 5.32
C ALA A 115 13.24 5.25 4.69
N GLN A 116 12.03 5.22 4.15
CA GLN A 116 11.32 6.40 3.70
C GLN A 116 9.89 6.32 4.20
N SER A 117 9.41 7.40 4.80
CA SER A 117 8.01 7.52 5.19
C SER A 117 7.12 7.60 3.95
N ALA A 118 5.89 7.13 4.10
CA ALA A 118 4.88 7.30 3.07
C ALA A 118 4.56 8.80 2.86
N THR A 119 4.31 9.19 1.62
CA THR A 119 3.93 10.57 1.29
C THR A 119 2.47 10.83 1.67
N PRO A 120 2.09 12.08 2.01
CA PRO A 120 0.70 12.45 2.20
C PRO A 120 -0.16 12.13 0.97
N TYR A 121 -1.45 11.93 1.17
CA TYR A 121 -2.41 11.83 0.08
C TYR A 121 -2.76 13.20 -0.45
N ALA A 122 -2.74 13.38 -1.77
CA ALA A 122 -3.32 14.55 -2.41
C ALA A 122 -4.85 14.57 -2.22
N SER A 123 -5.43 15.75 -2.12
CA SER A 123 -6.87 15.91 -2.01
C SER A 123 -7.56 15.54 -3.32
N THR A 124 -8.68 14.82 -3.24
CA THR A 124 -9.55 14.54 -4.40
C THR A 124 -10.83 15.37 -4.38
N ASP A 125 -10.89 16.41 -3.53
CA ASP A 125 -12.02 17.31 -3.36
C ASP A 125 -11.56 18.77 -3.48
N ASN A 126 -10.84 19.08 -4.58
CA ASN A 126 -10.35 20.42 -4.87
C ASN A 126 -10.39 20.73 -6.37
N ALA A 127 -10.18 22.00 -6.70
CA ALA A 127 -10.20 22.48 -8.10
C ALA A 127 -9.13 21.81 -8.98
N HIS A 128 -7.97 21.47 -8.43
CA HIS A 128 -6.88 20.81 -9.16
C HIS A 128 -7.24 19.38 -9.58
N TRP A 129 -7.85 18.62 -8.66
CA TRP A 129 -8.38 17.28 -8.96
C TRP A 129 -9.47 17.34 -10.02
N HIS A 130 -10.44 18.25 -9.88
CA HIS A 130 -11.52 18.39 -10.85
C HIS A 130 -11.01 18.78 -12.24
N LYS A 131 -10.03 19.69 -12.31
CA LYS A 131 -9.39 20.08 -13.58
C LYS A 131 -8.66 18.91 -14.22
N LEU A 132 -7.87 18.15 -13.45
CA LEU A 132 -7.16 16.96 -13.92
C LEU A 132 -8.15 15.89 -14.42
N SER A 133 -9.17 15.59 -13.63
CA SER A 133 -10.19 14.60 -13.99
C SER A 133 -10.96 14.97 -15.25
N ALA A 134 -11.29 16.25 -15.42
CA ALA A 134 -11.94 16.75 -16.62
C ALA A 134 -11.03 16.62 -17.86
N ALA A 135 -9.73 16.94 -17.73
CA ALA A 135 -8.76 16.78 -18.81
C ALA A 135 -8.59 15.32 -19.23
N ILE A 136 -8.52 14.40 -18.25
CA ILE A 136 -8.44 12.97 -18.52
C ILE A 136 -9.71 12.49 -19.27
N ALA A 137 -10.88 12.80 -18.74
CA ALA A 137 -12.16 12.40 -19.35
C ALA A 137 -12.37 13.01 -20.76
N HIS A 138 -11.82 14.20 -21.02
CA HIS A 138 -11.84 14.81 -22.34
C HIS A 138 -10.94 14.07 -23.34
N THR A 139 -9.75 13.68 -22.91
CA THR A 139 -8.75 12.99 -23.74
C THR A 139 -9.11 11.53 -24.00
N TRP A 140 -9.54 10.81 -22.96
CA TRP A 140 -9.93 9.41 -23.04
C TRP A 140 -11.43 9.26 -22.79
N LYS A 141 -12.21 9.39 -23.86
CA LYS A 141 -13.68 9.30 -23.80
C LYS A 141 -14.13 7.93 -23.29
N GLY A 142 -14.98 7.93 -22.29
CA GLY A 142 -15.54 6.70 -21.71
C GLY A 142 -14.66 6.05 -20.64
N CYS A 143 -13.49 6.62 -20.30
CA CYS A 143 -12.71 6.14 -19.17
C CYS A 143 -13.35 6.55 -17.83
N LEU A 144 -13.19 5.71 -16.84
CA LEU A 144 -13.57 5.98 -15.47
C LEU A 144 -12.37 6.60 -14.73
N VAL A 145 -12.50 7.86 -14.34
CA VAL A 145 -11.45 8.54 -13.55
C VAL A 145 -11.71 8.30 -12.07
N SER A 146 -10.74 7.74 -11.38
CA SER A 146 -10.85 7.36 -9.98
C SER A 146 -9.59 7.71 -9.21
N PRO A 147 -9.69 8.08 -7.93
CA PRO A 147 -8.52 8.06 -7.06
C PRO A 147 -7.96 6.64 -6.96
N TYR A 148 -6.64 6.55 -6.85
CA TYR A 148 -5.93 5.29 -6.78
C TYR A 148 -4.71 5.44 -5.86
N LEU A 149 -4.42 4.43 -5.07
CA LEU A 149 -3.20 4.39 -4.28
C LEU A 149 -2.09 3.72 -5.08
N MET A 150 -1.15 4.51 -5.57
CA MET A 150 0.01 3.98 -6.28
C MET A 150 0.90 3.16 -5.34
N ILE A 151 1.04 1.89 -5.63
CA ILE A 151 1.85 0.94 -4.85
C ILE A 151 3.33 0.92 -5.24
N ALA A 152 3.72 1.69 -6.27
CA ALA A 152 5.10 1.84 -6.74
C ALA A 152 5.74 3.13 -6.23
N CYS A 153 7.07 3.12 -6.10
CA CYS A 153 7.82 4.34 -5.84
C CYS A 153 7.86 5.24 -7.08
N SER A 154 7.83 6.56 -6.88
CA SER A 154 7.92 7.57 -7.91
C SER A 154 8.68 8.78 -7.37
N ASP A 155 9.34 9.54 -8.26
CA ASP A 155 10.02 10.79 -7.92
C ASP A 155 9.06 11.90 -7.47
N SER A 156 7.74 11.70 -7.67
CA SER A 156 6.70 12.59 -7.14
C SER A 156 6.83 12.85 -5.63
N ARG A 157 7.45 11.93 -4.88
CA ARG A 157 7.72 12.11 -3.44
C ARG A 157 8.56 13.34 -3.12
N HIS A 158 9.43 13.78 -4.05
CA HIS A 158 10.29 14.95 -3.86
C HIS A 158 9.50 16.26 -3.97
N TYR A 159 8.32 16.23 -4.58
CA TYR A 159 7.47 17.41 -4.75
C TYR A 159 6.51 17.63 -3.58
N THR A 160 6.26 16.62 -2.75
CA THR A 160 5.34 16.73 -1.59
C THR A 160 5.84 17.67 -0.49
N GLY A 161 7.12 18.10 -0.54
CA GLY A 161 7.66 19.14 0.34
C GLY A 161 7.29 20.57 -0.07
N PHE A 162 6.82 20.77 -1.29
CA PHE A 162 6.48 22.11 -1.85
C PHE A 162 5.02 22.22 -2.25
N CYS A 163 4.34 21.10 -2.47
CA CYS A 163 2.97 21.06 -2.99
C CYS A 163 2.19 19.90 -2.38
N ASP A 164 1.00 20.20 -1.89
CA ASP A 164 0.10 19.21 -1.31
C ASP A 164 -0.67 18.42 -2.39
N ASP A 165 -0.80 18.98 -3.60
CA ASP A 165 -1.59 18.41 -4.70
C ASP A 165 -0.70 17.71 -5.74
N VAL A 166 -0.02 16.66 -5.30
CA VAL A 166 0.83 15.83 -6.17
C VAL A 166 0.05 14.61 -6.64
N TYR A 167 -0.48 14.66 -7.86
CA TYR A 167 -1.21 13.56 -8.47
C TYR A 167 -0.29 12.72 -9.35
N LYS A 168 -0.41 11.41 -9.23
CA LYS A 168 0.28 10.41 -10.06
C LYS A 168 -0.73 9.85 -11.04
N PHE A 169 -0.48 10.05 -12.31
CA PHE A 169 -1.31 9.53 -13.38
C PHE A 169 -0.73 8.22 -13.90
N SER A 170 -1.57 7.17 -14.00
CA SER A 170 -1.20 5.85 -14.55
C SER A 170 -2.40 5.22 -15.26
#